data_e6287c335e56d371e17d3b026cd2f347
#
_entry.id   e6287c335e56d371e17d3b026cd2f347
#
_cell.length_a   1.000
_cell.length_b   1.000
_cell.length_c   1.000
_cell.angle_alpha   90.00
_cell.angle_beta   90.00
_cell.angle_gamma   90.00
#
_symmetry.space_group_name_H-M   'P 1'
#
loop_
_entity.id
_entity.type
_entity.pdbx_description
1 polymer ?
#
loop_
_entity_poly.entity_id
_entity_poly.type
_entity_poly.pdbx_seq_one_letter_code
_entity_poly.pdbx_strand_id
1 'polypeptide(L)'
;IASKLLNKSINTYCCGFEGGIDLEYAKKVADHIKSNHTEVYFTPEEGLQSINDVIYTTETWDITTVRASVGQYLISKYIATQTEAKVVMVGEGPDEVCSSYLFNYYAPNGKELHEVAKEYVKKIHIFDGRRADRCISRWGLETRIPFLDIEFIKAYWEIPAEWRHPKFLDIEKWWLRKAFENTGILPSEVLWRKKEAFSDGISKKTKSWFEIINDYIMNDQNNITNYIYNELNPTIEAYYYKNIFKKYFGSHRYTIIPHYWQPKWIDQTNKYIDPSARTLSVYNN
;
A
#
# COMPACT_ATOMS: atom_id res chain seq x y z
N ILE A 1 -15.89 5.89 12.03
CA ILE A 1 -16.88 6.92 11.62
C ILE A 1 -18.10 6.24 11.06
N ALA A 2 -18.00 5.40 10.02
CA ALA A 2 -19.14 4.78 9.34
C ALA A 2 -20.08 4.03 10.32
N SER A 3 -19.54 3.22 11.24
CA SER A 3 -20.35 2.50 12.22
C SER A 3 -21.15 3.43 13.14
N LYS A 4 -20.54 4.56 13.55
CA LYS A 4 -21.24 5.59 14.36
C LYS A 4 -22.35 6.30 13.55
N LEU A 5 -22.04 6.72 12.33
CA LEU A 5 -23.02 7.45 11.50
C LEU A 5 -24.21 6.59 11.09
N LEU A 6 -23.96 5.31 10.76
CA LEU A 6 -24.99 4.38 10.37
C LEU A 6 -25.75 3.79 11.56
N ASN A 7 -25.26 3.96 12.77
CA ASN A 7 -25.80 3.41 14.02
C ASN A 7 -26.10 1.89 13.90
N LYS A 8 -25.25 1.17 13.22
CA LYS A 8 -25.34 -0.28 13.02
C LYS A 8 -23.97 -0.92 12.91
N SER A 9 -23.91 -2.22 13.18
CA SER A 9 -22.71 -3.01 12.88
C SER A 9 -22.45 -3.00 11.38
N ILE A 10 -21.19 -2.85 11.01
CA ILE A 10 -20.71 -2.92 9.62
C ILE A 10 -19.85 -4.15 9.43
N ASN A 11 -19.79 -4.66 8.22
CA ASN A 11 -18.85 -5.72 7.88
C ASN A 11 -17.48 -5.12 7.63
N THR A 12 -16.45 -5.73 8.20
CA THR A 12 -15.05 -5.33 8.02
C THR A 12 -14.19 -6.54 7.67
N TYR A 13 -13.18 -6.32 6.84
CA TYR A 13 -12.34 -7.38 6.33
C TYR A 13 -10.88 -6.99 6.45
N CYS A 14 -10.04 -7.94 6.78
CA CYS A 14 -8.59 -7.81 6.73
C CYS A 14 -8.00 -9.07 6.10
N CYS A 15 -6.85 -8.97 5.47
CA CYS A 15 -6.17 -10.14 4.92
C CYS A 15 -4.70 -10.15 5.25
N GLY A 16 -4.12 -11.33 5.24
CA GLY A 16 -2.68 -11.53 5.44
C GLY A 16 -2.31 -12.99 5.64
N PHE A 17 -1.04 -13.24 5.82
CA PHE A 17 -0.53 -14.52 6.28
C PHE A 17 -0.89 -14.71 7.75
N GLU A 18 -1.04 -15.94 8.19
CA GLU A 18 -1.22 -16.23 9.61
C GLU A 18 -0.10 -15.58 10.44
N GLY A 19 -0.47 -14.73 11.41
CA GLY A 19 0.46 -13.91 12.20
C GLY A 19 0.96 -12.66 11.49
N GLY A 20 0.29 -12.22 10.44
CA GLY A 20 0.52 -10.92 9.79
C GLY A 20 0.22 -9.76 10.74
N ILE A 21 1.01 -8.69 10.62
CA ILE A 21 0.95 -7.57 11.57
C ILE A 21 -0.40 -6.85 11.51
N ASP A 22 -0.93 -6.64 10.32
CA ASP A 22 -2.17 -5.88 10.15
C ASP A 22 -3.41 -6.61 10.63
N LEU A 23 -3.39 -7.95 10.68
CA LEU A 23 -4.50 -8.75 11.24
C LEU A 23 -4.74 -8.42 12.71
N GLU A 24 -3.69 -8.33 13.52
CA GLU A 24 -3.79 -7.99 14.94
C GLU A 24 -4.42 -6.60 15.16
N TYR A 25 -3.94 -5.59 14.43
CA TYR A 25 -4.47 -4.23 14.56
C TYR A 25 -5.88 -4.08 14.00
N ALA A 26 -6.19 -4.78 12.90
CA ALA A 26 -7.54 -4.80 12.34
C ALA A 26 -8.54 -5.41 13.34
N LYS A 27 -8.15 -6.50 14.01
CA LYS A 27 -8.96 -7.12 15.05
C LYS A 27 -9.26 -6.17 16.21
N LYS A 28 -8.24 -5.44 16.72
CA LYS A 28 -8.43 -4.44 17.78
C LYS A 28 -9.42 -3.34 17.38
N VAL A 29 -9.34 -2.87 16.12
CA VAL A 29 -10.31 -1.88 15.61
C VAL A 29 -11.70 -2.50 15.52
N ALA A 30 -11.81 -3.70 14.97
CA ALA A 30 -13.07 -4.37 14.79
C ALA A 30 -13.80 -4.61 16.13
N ASP A 31 -13.08 -5.06 17.14
CA ASP A 31 -13.62 -5.26 18.49
C ASP A 31 -14.07 -3.92 19.12
N HIS A 32 -13.28 -2.85 18.91
CA HIS A 32 -13.61 -1.52 19.41
C HIS A 32 -14.88 -0.92 18.80
N ILE A 33 -15.04 -1.06 17.48
CA ILE A 33 -16.24 -0.54 16.75
C ILE A 33 -17.38 -1.56 16.69
N LYS A 34 -17.17 -2.75 17.24
CA LYS A 34 -18.14 -3.86 17.26
C LYS A 34 -18.63 -4.22 15.85
N SER A 35 -17.71 -4.32 14.90
CA SER A 35 -18.01 -4.76 13.54
C SER A 35 -18.11 -6.26 13.41
N ASN A 36 -18.80 -6.73 12.35
CA ASN A 36 -18.74 -8.11 11.91
C ASN A 36 -17.42 -8.29 11.13
N HIS A 37 -16.38 -8.74 11.84
CA HIS A 37 -15.03 -8.82 11.29
C HIS A 37 -14.71 -10.18 10.72
N THR A 38 -14.11 -10.19 9.52
CA THR A 38 -13.61 -11.40 8.87
C THR A 38 -12.13 -11.24 8.56
N GLU A 39 -11.32 -12.16 9.06
CA GLU A 39 -9.91 -12.28 8.71
C GLU A 39 -9.77 -13.27 7.54
N VAL A 40 -9.21 -12.82 6.44
CA VAL A 40 -8.99 -13.60 5.21
C VAL A 40 -7.54 -14.03 5.18
N TYR A 41 -7.29 -15.29 5.51
CA TYR A 41 -5.94 -15.85 5.47
C TYR A 41 -5.61 -16.38 4.08
N PHE A 42 -4.37 -16.22 3.67
CA PHE A 42 -3.80 -16.86 2.49
C PHE A 42 -2.36 -17.25 2.75
N THR A 43 -1.87 -18.26 2.04
CA THR A 43 -0.49 -18.72 2.18
C THR A 43 0.46 -17.93 1.27
N PRO A 44 1.77 -17.95 1.54
CA PRO A 44 2.77 -17.41 0.62
C PRO A 44 2.64 -17.98 -0.80
N GLU A 45 2.34 -19.28 -0.92
CA GLU A 45 2.18 -19.97 -2.20
C GLU A 45 0.97 -19.45 -2.96
N GLU A 46 -0.18 -19.25 -2.30
CA GLU A 46 -1.38 -18.64 -2.90
C GLU A 46 -1.09 -17.21 -3.36
N GLY A 47 -0.35 -16.44 -2.55
CA GLY A 47 0.11 -15.12 -2.90
C GLY A 47 0.97 -15.13 -4.17
N LEU A 48 1.99 -15.99 -4.22
CA LEU A 48 2.89 -16.12 -5.38
C LEU A 48 2.16 -16.57 -6.65
N GLN A 49 1.23 -17.51 -6.53
CA GLN A 49 0.41 -17.99 -7.65
C GLN A 49 -0.50 -16.90 -8.22
N SER A 50 -0.95 -15.95 -7.38
CA SER A 50 -1.81 -14.86 -7.83
C SER A 50 -1.08 -13.75 -8.60
N ILE A 51 0.26 -13.69 -8.57
CA ILE A 51 1.05 -12.61 -9.20
C ILE A 51 0.73 -12.46 -10.70
N ASN A 52 0.57 -13.55 -11.43
CA ASN A 52 0.22 -13.50 -12.85
C ASN A 52 -1.13 -12.81 -13.07
N ASP A 53 -2.16 -13.20 -12.32
CA ASP A 53 -3.49 -12.61 -12.40
C ASP A 53 -3.50 -11.16 -11.94
N VAL A 54 -2.71 -10.83 -10.92
CA VAL A 54 -2.53 -9.46 -10.43
C VAL A 54 -1.93 -8.57 -11.52
N ILE A 55 -0.86 -8.98 -12.16
CA ILE A 55 -0.23 -8.21 -13.25
C ILE A 55 -1.19 -8.05 -14.43
N TYR A 56 -1.93 -9.09 -14.79
CA TYR A 56 -2.96 -9.01 -15.82
C TYR A 56 -4.09 -8.03 -15.44
N THR A 57 -4.57 -8.09 -14.19
CA THR A 57 -5.66 -7.27 -13.68
C THR A 57 -5.28 -5.80 -13.56
N THR A 58 -4.09 -5.53 -13.01
CA THR A 58 -3.63 -4.16 -12.76
C THR A 58 -3.00 -3.51 -13.99
N GLU A 59 -2.68 -4.29 -15.03
CA GLU A 59 -2.01 -3.82 -16.26
C GLU A 59 -0.74 -3.02 -15.94
N THR A 60 0.03 -3.50 -14.98
CA THR A 60 1.29 -2.88 -14.55
C THR A 60 2.32 -3.93 -14.15
N TRP A 61 3.57 -3.52 -14.12
CA TRP A 61 4.72 -4.31 -13.66
C TRP A 61 5.56 -3.52 -12.64
N ASP A 62 4.97 -2.43 -12.11
CA ASP A 62 5.56 -1.67 -11.01
C ASP A 62 5.62 -2.52 -9.74
N ILE A 63 6.81 -2.56 -9.11
CA ILE A 63 7.09 -3.45 -7.98
C ILE A 63 6.15 -3.20 -6.82
N THR A 64 6.04 -1.95 -6.38
CA THR A 64 5.22 -1.58 -5.21
C THR A 64 3.75 -1.87 -5.45
N THR A 65 3.26 -1.52 -6.64
CA THR A 65 1.88 -1.75 -7.04
C THR A 65 1.57 -3.24 -7.06
N VAL A 66 2.41 -4.09 -7.69
CA VAL A 66 2.17 -5.53 -7.76
C VAL A 66 2.21 -6.17 -6.38
N ARG A 67 3.23 -5.87 -5.56
CA ARG A 67 3.35 -6.42 -4.19
C ARG A 67 2.11 -6.17 -3.35
N ALA A 68 1.65 -4.92 -3.32
CA ALA A 68 0.48 -4.53 -2.54
C ALA A 68 -0.83 -5.04 -3.16
N SER A 69 -0.87 -5.24 -4.47
CA SER A 69 -2.05 -5.74 -5.17
C SER A 69 -2.40 -7.18 -4.81
N VAL A 70 -1.44 -8.01 -4.43
CA VAL A 70 -1.71 -9.42 -4.09
C VAL A 70 -2.74 -9.53 -2.97
N GLY A 71 -2.50 -8.88 -1.83
CA GLY A 71 -3.45 -8.91 -0.72
C GLY A 71 -4.80 -8.30 -1.10
N GLN A 72 -4.79 -7.18 -1.82
CA GLN A 72 -6.03 -6.51 -2.22
C GLN A 72 -6.85 -7.32 -3.24
N TYR A 73 -6.19 -8.01 -4.16
CA TYR A 73 -6.83 -8.92 -5.11
C TYR A 73 -7.50 -10.10 -4.41
N LEU A 74 -6.79 -10.75 -3.48
CA LEU A 74 -7.28 -11.94 -2.77
C LEU A 74 -8.43 -11.60 -1.81
N ILE A 75 -8.34 -10.51 -1.05
CA ILE A 75 -9.45 -10.08 -0.18
C ILE A 75 -10.69 -9.67 -0.99
N SER A 76 -10.50 -8.99 -2.12
CA SER A 76 -11.61 -8.60 -2.99
C SER A 76 -12.30 -9.80 -3.61
N LYS A 77 -11.54 -10.83 -4.01
CA LYS A 77 -12.07 -12.13 -4.45
C LYS A 77 -12.95 -12.73 -3.37
N TYR A 78 -12.43 -12.81 -2.13
CA TYR A 78 -13.17 -13.36 -1.00
C TYR A 78 -14.49 -12.61 -0.78
N ILE A 79 -14.44 -11.27 -0.68
CA ILE A 79 -15.64 -10.45 -0.43
C ILE A 79 -16.69 -10.69 -1.53
N ALA A 80 -16.30 -10.67 -2.78
CA ALA A 80 -17.22 -10.83 -3.91
C ALA A 80 -17.85 -12.23 -4.00
N THR A 81 -17.10 -13.26 -3.61
CA THR A 81 -17.56 -14.66 -3.74
C THR A 81 -18.24 -15.22 -2.49
N GLN A 82 -17.95 -14.63 -1.33
CA GLN A 82 -18.47 -15.12 -0.04
C GLN A 82 -19.50 -14.19 0.61
N THR A 83 -19.79 -13.05 0.00
CA THR A 83 -20.72 -12.06 0.57
C THR A 83 -21.56 -11.39 -0.50
N GLU A 84 -22.65 -10.71 -0.07
CA GLU A 84 -23.50 -9.91 -0.95
C GLU A 84 -23.02 -8.45 -1.11
N ALA A 85 -21.83 -8.12 -0.58
CA ALA A 85 -21.31 -6.77 -0.68
C ALA A 85 -21.08 -6.36 -2.14
N LYS A 86 -21.40 -5.10 -2.46
CA LYS A 86 -21.16 -4.49 -3.78
C LYS A 86 -20.25 -3.29 -3.70
N VAL A 87 -20.16 -2.66 -2.52
CA VAL A 87 -19.37 -1.46 -2.28
C VAL A 87 -18.41 -1.72 -1.12
N VAL A 88 -17.16 -1.37 -1.30
CA VAL A 88 -16.13 -1.46 -0.26
C VAL A 88 -15.46 -0.09 -0.04
N MET A 89 -15.25 0.25 1.23
CA MET A 89 -14.45 1.40 1.62
C MET A 89 -13.01 0.96 1.87
N VAL A 90 -12.07 1.72 1.35
CA VAL A 90 -10.64 1.44 1.47
C VAL A 90 -9.86 2.69 1.91
N GLY A 91 -8.67 2.47 2.43
CA GLY A 91 -7.88 3.50 3.08
C GLY A 91 -6.74 4.08 2.23
N GLU A 92 -6.80 3.96 0.92
CA GLU A 92 -5.82 4.56 0.02
C GLU A 92 -5.87 6.10 0.05
N GLY A 93 -4.76 6.73 -0.28
CA GLY A 93 -4.64 8.18 -0.41
C GLY A 93 -4.01 8.93 0.77
N PRO A 94 -4.11 8.50 2.03
CA PRO A 94 -3.52 9.26 3.14
C PRO A 94 -1.99 9.36 3.07
N ASP A 95 -1.33 8.40 2.45
CA ASP A 95 0.13 8.42 2.34
C ASP A 95 0.61 9.50 1.39
N GLU A 96 -0.13 9.76 0.33
CA GLU A 96 0.10 10.86 -0.62
C GLU A 96 -0.36 12.20 -0.03
N VAL A 97 -1.61 12.28 0.41
CA VAL A 97 -2.22 13.53 0.89
C VAL A 97 -1.53 14.06 2.15
N CYS A 98 -1.25 13.16 3.10
CA CYS A 98 -0.67 13.52 4.39
C CYS A 98 0.86 13.44 4.42
N SER A 99 1.50 13.14 3.31
CA SER A 99 2.96 12.99 3.21
C SER A 99 3.50 11.97 4.21
N SER A 100 2.90 10.79 4.28
CA SER A 100 3.20 9.83 5.34
C SER A 100 4.05 8.63 4.90
N TYR A 101 4.58 8.63 3.71
CA TYR A 101 5.65 7.70 3.36
C TYR A 101 6.89 7.96 4.20
N LEU A 102 7.58 6.93 4.67
CA LEU A 102 8.72 7.07 5.57
C LEU A 102 9.87 7.88 4.95
N PHE A 103 10.05 7.84 3.64
CA PHE A 103 11.06 8.67 2.98
C PHE A 103 10.78 10.19 3.14
N ASN A 104 9.57 10.61 3.49
CA ASN A 104 9.24 12.01 3.72
C ASN A 104 9.95 12.62 4.95
N TYR A 105 10.49 11.77 5.85
CA TYR A 105 11.36 12.24 6.92
C TYR A 105 12.65 12.90 6.39
N TYR A 106 13.07 12.55 5.17
CA TYR A 106 14.25 13.12 4.50
C TYR A 106 13.93 14.32 3.62
N ALA A 107 12.67 14.78 3.58
CA ALA A 107 12.32 15.99 2.85
C ALA A 107 13.13 17.18 3.36
N PRO A 108 13.69 18.05 2.49
CA PRO A 108 14.54 19.13 2.93
C PRO A 108 13.78 20.24 3.66
N ASN A 109 12.49 20.43 3.33
CA ASN A 109 11.61 21.45 3.93
C ASN A 109 10.14 21.15 3.62
N GLY A 110 9.20 21.87 4.24
CA GLY A 110 7.79 21.68 4.02
C GLY A 110 7.31 22.04 2.61
N LYS A 111 7.93 23.00 1.95
CA LYS A 111 7.58 23.36 0.57
C LYS A 111 7.84 22.19 -0.38
N GLU A 112 9.02 21.61 -0.34
CA GLU A 112 9.37 20.43 -1.13
C GLU A 112 8.46 19.23 -0.80
N LEU A 113 8.20 19.01 0.48
CA LEU A 113 7.28 18.00 0.96
C LEU A 113 5.89 18.15 0.33
N HIS A 114 5.38 19.38 0.29
CA HIS A 114 4.05 19.66 -0.28
C HIS A 114 4.00 19.46 -1.80
N GLU A 115 5.04 19.90 -2.52
CA GLU A 115 5.10 19.69 -3.98
C GLU A 115 5.12 18.18 -4.32
N VAL A 116 5.83 17.37 -3.53
CA VAL A 116 5.83 15.92 -3.70
C VAL A 116 4.45 15.31 -3.36
N ALA A 117 3.78 15.78 -2.32
CA ALA A 117 2.41 15.35 -2.03
C ALA A 117 1.46 15.61 -3.19
N LYS A 118 1.51 16.81 -3.79
CA LYS A 118 0.73 17.16 -4.99
C LYS A 118 1.05 16.25 -6.17
N GLU A 119 2.34 16.01 -6.41
CA GLU A 119 2.80 15.14 -7.48
C GLU A 119 2.24 13.72 -7.30
N TYR A 120 2.30 13.18 -6.09
CA TYR A 120 1.86 11.81 -5.80
C TYR A 120 0.33 11.69 -5.87
N VAL A 121 -0.42 12.64 -5.33
CA VAL A 121 -1.88 12.69 -5.51
C VAL A 121 -2.26 12.76 -6.99
N LYS A 122 -1.58 13.58 -7.78
CA LYS A 122 -1.81 13.67 -9.23
C LYS A 122 -1.51 12.37 -9.97
N LYS A 123 -0.51 11.62 -9.51
CA LYS A 123 -0.06 10.35 -10.12
C LYS A 123 -0.68 9.10 -9.49
N ILE A 124 -1.54 9.23 -8.48
CA ILE A 124 -2.07 8.09 -7.73
C ILE A 124 -2.79 7.07 -8.63
N HIS A 125 -3.39 7.53 -9.74
CA HIS A 125 -4.04 6.68 -10.74
C HIS A 125 -3.08 5.74 -11.49
N ILE A 126 -1.77 5.95 -11.39
CA ILE A 126 -0.74 5.09 -11.98
C ILE A 126 -0.33 3.97 -11.01
N PHE A 127 -0.39 4.23 -9.70
CA PHE A 127 0.12 3.36 -8.62
C PHE A 127 -1.01 2.89 -7.68
N ASP A 128 -1.14 3.45 -6.49
CA ASP A 128 -2.06 2.96 -5.47
C ASP A 128 -3.54 3.09 -5.86
N GLY A 129 -3.91 4.15 -6.57
CA GLY A 129 -5.26 4.28 -7.13
C GLY A 129 -5.57 3.23 -8.19
N ARG A 130 -4.58 2.89 -9.05
CA ARG A 130 -4.71 1.80 -10.03
C ARG A 130 -4.90 0.46 -9.33
N ARG A 131 -4.12 0.20 -8.30
CA ARG A 131 -4.24 -1.00 -7.48
C ARG A 131 -5.63 -1.13 -6.89
N ALA A 132 -6.09 -0.09 -6.18
CA ALA A 132 -7.40 -0.09 -5.54
C ALA A 132 -8.54 -0.27 -6.55
N ASP A 133 -8.53 0.50 -7.63
CA ASP A 133 -9.56 0.39 -8.67
C ASP A 133 -9.58 -1.00 -9.32
N ARG A 134 -8.45 -1.44 -9.87
CA ARG A 134 -8.38 -2.64 -10.69
C ARG A 134 -8.59 -3.93 -9.90
N CYS A 135 -7.95 -4.06 -8.72
CA CYS A 135 -8.09 -5.28 -7.91
C CYS A 135 -9.50 -5.47 -7.36
N ILE A 136 -10.21 -4.38 -7.07
CA ILE A 136 -11.54 -4.42 -6.49
C ILE A 136 -12.59 -4.58 -7.60
N SER A 137 -12.53 -3.75 -8.64
CA SER A 137 -13.48 -3.80 -9.75
C SER A 137 -13.41 -5.10 -10.57
N ARG A 138 -12.27 -5.79 -10.57
CA ARG A 138 -12.09 -7.13 -11.16
C ARG A 138 -13.14 -8.14 -10.70
N TRP A 139 -13.61 -7.96 -9.47
CA TRP A 139 -14.58 -8.84 -8.82
C TRP A 139 -16.01 -8.26 -8.77
N GLY A 140 -16.28 -7.19 -9.53
CA GLY A 140 -17.58 -6.54 -9.57
C GLY A 140 -17.92 -5.75 -8.31
N LEU A 141 -16.92 -5.36 -7.53
CA LEU A 141 -17.06 -4.49 -6.37
C LEU A 141 -16.76 -3.04 -6.76
N GLU A 142 -17.47 -2.11 -6.11
CA GLU A 142 -17.24 -0.67 -6.26
C GLU A 142 -16.38 -0.14 -5.11
N THR A 143 -15.33 0.59 -5.42
CA THR A 143 -14.39 1.16 -4.45
C THR A 143 -14.82 2.54 -4.02
N ARG A 144 -14.79 2.83 -2.71
CA ARG A 144 -14.94 4.17 -2.12
C ARG A 144 -13.67 4.52 -1.37
N ILE A 145 -13.07 5.67 -1.69
CA ILE A 145 -11.77 6.13 -1.17
C ILE A 145 -11.97 7.51 -0.50
N PRO A 146 -12.43 7.57 0.76
CA PRO A 146 -12.78 8.82 1.44
C PRO A 146 -11.62 9.82 1.57
N PHE A 147 -10.38 9.33 1.64
CA PHE A 147 -9.20 10.18 1.78
C PHE A 147 -8.77 10.89 0.49
N LEU A 148 -9.36 10.50 -0.65
CA LEU A 148 -9.20 11.21 -1.92
C LEU A 148 -10.36 12.15 -2.22
N ASP A 149 -11.28 12.32 -1.28
CA ASP A 149 -12.28 13.38 -1.37
C ASP A 149 -11.61 14.75 -1.45
N ILE A 150 -12.07 15.57 -2.39
CA ILE A 150 -11.43 16.86 -2.68
C ILE A 150 -11.52 17.84 -1.51
N GLU A 151 -12.59 17.77 -0.72
CA GLU A 151 -12.77 18.64 0.43
C GLU A 151 -11.85 18.19 1.58
N PHE A 152 -11.63 16.88 1.74
CA PHE A 152 -10.64 16.38 2.68
C PHE A 152 -9.22 16.84 2.29
N ILE A 153 -8.85 16.72 1.01
CA ILE A 153 -7.53 17.13 0.52
C ILE A 153 -7.32 18.63 0.75
N LYS A 154 -8.31 19.47 0.38
CA LYS A 154 -8.26 20.92 0.60
C LYS A 154 -8.07 21.24 2.08
N ALA A 155 -8.93 20.71 2.95
CA ALA A 155 -8.87 20.97 4.39
C ALA A 155 -7.53 20.55 5.01
N TYR A 156 -7.00 19.38 4.61
CA TYR A 156 -5.71 18.92 5.11
C TYR A 156 -4.55 19.81 4.62
N TRP A 157 -4.62 20.28 3.38
CA TRP A 157 -3.57 21.12 2.80
C TRP A 157 -3.64 22.61 3.21
N GLU A 158 -4.71 23.06 3.88
CA GLU A 158 -4.74 24.34 4.57
C GLU A 158 -3.77 24.40 5.78
N ILE A 159 -3.42 23.23 6.36
CA ILE A 159 -2.39 23.16 7.38
C ILE A 159 -1.04 23.56 6.73
N PRO A 160 -0.31 24.52 7.29
CA PRO A 160 1.00 24.92 6.73
C PRO A 160 1.92 23.74 6.51
N ALA A 161 2.58 23.71 5.34
CA ALA A 161 3.37 22.56 4.92
C ALA A 161 4.49 22.20 5.91
N GLU A 162 5.12 23.20 6.53
CA GLU A 162 6.15 23.00 7.56
C GLU A 162 5.59 22.26 8.79
N TRP A 163 4.33 22.53 9.15
CA TRP A 163 3.69 21.87 10.28
C TRP A 163 3.26 20.43 9.99
N ARG A 164 3.21 20.04 8.72
CA ARG A 164 2.89 18.67 8.31
C ARG A 164 4.13 17.78 8.16
N HIS A 165 5.32 18.36 8.29
CA HIS A 165 6.57 17.64 8.08
C HIS A 165 6.79 16.62 9.22
N PRO A 166 6.90 15.30 8.93
CA PRO A 166 6.95 14.26 9.95
C PRO A 166 8.17 14.37 10.87
N LYS A 167 9.29 14.92 10.38
CA LYS A 167 10.51 15.12 11.18
C LYS A 167 10.32 16.00 12.42
N PHE A 168 9.38 16.96 12.36
CA PHE A 168 9.11 17.86 13.47
C PHE A 168 8.05 17.36 14.44
N LEU A 169 7.36 16.29 14.05
CA LEU A 169 6.23 15.74 14.80
C LEU A 169 6.50 14.31 15.29
N ASP A 170 7.68 13.78 14.99
CA ASP A 170 8.16 12.43 15.31
C ASP A 170 7.27 11.27 14.84
N ILE A 171 6.15 11.58 14.17
CA ILE A 171 5.25 10.58 13.59
C ILE A 171 4.54 11.14 12.34
N GLU A 172 4.39 10.29 11.35
CA GLU A 172 3.63 10.61 10.15
C GLU A 172 2.11 10.70 10.43
N LYS A 173 1.39 11.48 9.62
CA LYS A 173 -0.07 11.73 9.76
C LYS A 173 -0.48 12.34 11.11
N TRP A 174 0.41 13.07 11.79
CA TRP A 174 0.18 13.57 13.14
C TRP A 174 -1.13 14.34 13.28
N TRP A 175 -1.41 15.28 12.35
CA TRP A 175 -2.63 16.09 12.37
C TRP A 175 -3.90 15.25 12.20
N LEU A 176 -3.87 14.26 11.32
CA LEU A 176 -4.98 13.32 11.15
C LEU A 176 -5.19 12.49 12.42
N ARG A 177 -4.13 11.98 13.03
CA ARG A 177 -4.19 11.24 14.30
C ARG A 177 -4.70 12.13 15.43
N LYS A 178 -4.17 13.35 15.53
CA LYS A 178 -4.56 14.32 16.55
C LYS A 178 -6.02 14.74 16.48
N ALA A 179 -6.58 14.85 15.27
CA ALA A 179 -8.01 15.14 15.08
C ALA A 179 -8.92 14.05 15.67
N PHE A 180 -8.45 12.82 15.79
CA PHE A 180 -9.20 11.71 16.37
C PHE A 180 -8.79 11.36 17.82
N GLU A 181 -7.78 12.01 18.35
CA GLU A 181 -7.39 11.84 19.76
C GLU A 181 -8.57 12.26 20.68
N ASN A 182 -8.79 11.51 21.72
CA ASN A 182 -9.86 11.74 22.69
C ASN A 182 -11.31 11.68 22.14
N THR A 183 -11.50 11.30 20.88
CA THR A 183 -12.84 11.14 20.29
C THR A 183 -13.48 9.78 20.60
N GLY A 184 -12.68 8.81 21.07
CA GLY A 184 -13.10 7.44 21.30
C GLY A 184 -13.46 6.67 19.99
N ILE A 185 -13.06 7.19 18.82
CA ILE A 185 -13.32 6.53 17.53
C ILE A 185 -12.39 5.35 17.28
N LEU A 186 -11.14 5.45 17.75
CA LEU A 186 -10.11 4.41 17.61
C LEU A 186 -9.44 4.14 18.96
N PRO A 187 -8.95 2.89 19.18
CA PRO A 187 -8.04 2.60 20.28
C PRO A 187 -6.76 3.44 20.16
N SER A 188 -6.25 3.95 21.28
CA SER A 188 -5.04 4.80 21.29
C SER A 188 -3.83 4.08 20.68
N GLU A 189 -3.66 2.81 20.99
CA GLU A 189 -2.57 1.97 20.45
C GLU A 189 -2.60 1.80 18.92
N VAL A 190 -3.80 1.86 18.30
CA VAL A 190 -3.96 1.85 16.84
C VAL A 190 -3.75 3.24 16.27
N LEU A 191 -4.34 4.25 16.94
CA LEU A 191 -4.25 5.64 16.49
C LEU A 191 -2.80 6.14 16.41
N TRP A 192 -1.94 5.71 17.34
CA TRP A 192 -0.54 6.13 17.45
C TRP A 192 0.46 5.03 17.05
N ARG A 193 0.00 3.98 16.34
CA ARG A 193 0.91 2.92 15.88
C ARG A 193 1.92 3.46 14.85
N LYS A 194 3.11 2.88 14.85
CA LYS A 194 4.11 3.11 13.81
C LYS A 194 3.54 2.71 12.45
N LYS A 195 3.88 3.49 11.40
CA LYS A 195 3.44 3.19 10.04
C LYS A 195 4.01 1.87 9.55
N GLU A 196 3.14 1.08 8.92
CA GLU A 196 3.51 -0.09 8.14
C GLU A 196 2.94 0.07 6.72
N ALA A 197 3.69 -0.34 5.69
CA ALA A 197 3.16 -0.40 4.34
C ALA A 197 2.22 -1.60 4.22
N PHE A 198 1.17 -1.50 3.41
CA PHE A 198 0.20 -2.59 3.26
C PHE A 198 0.86 -3.90 2.79
N SER A 199 1.79 -3.82 1.83
CA SER A 199 2.55 -4.98 1.36
C SER A 199 3.41 -5.64 2.45
N ASP A 200 3.83 -4.88 3.46
CA ASP A 200 4.62 -5.38 4.58
C ASP A 200 3.72 -5.87 5.72
N GLY A 201 2.59 -5.18 5.95
CA GLY A 201 1.62 -5.50 7.02
C GLY A 201 0.91 -6.83 6.87
N ILE A 202 0.76 -7.35 5.64
CA ILE A 202 0.20 -8.68 5.38
C ILE A 202 1.12 -9.82 5.84
N SER A 203 2.40 -9.55 6.05
CA SER A 203 3.43 -10.53 6.40
C SER A 203 3.89 -10.42 7.86
N LYS A 204 4.65 -11.42 8.31
CA LYS A 204 5.27 -11.42 9.65
C LYS A 204 6.45 -10.45 9.69
N LYS A 205 6.80 -9.96 10.89
CA LYS A 205 8.03 -9.17 11.08
C LYS A 205 9.30 -9.95 10.76
N THR A 206 9.27 -11.27 10.96
CA THR A 206 10.43 -12.16 10.77
C THR A 206 10.76 -12.46 9.32
N LYS A 207 9.79 -12.36 8.42
CA LYS A 207 9.98 -12.55 6.98
C LYS A 207 8.93 -11.74 6.23
N SER A 208 9.38 -10.72 5.51
CA SER A 208 8.54 -9.83 4.73
C SER A 208 8.06 -10.47 3.43
N TRP A 209 6.98 -9.93 2.88
CA TRP A 209 6.45 -10.37 1.60
C TRP A 209 7.47 -10.20 0.46
N PHE A 210 8.22 -9.10 0.45
CA PHE A 210 9.22 -8.88 -0.59
C PHE A 210 10.38 -9.90 -0.52
N GLU A 211 10.80 -10.34 0.68
CA GLU A 211 11.79 -11.39 0.84
C GLU A 211 11.28 -12.74 0.31
N ILE A 212 10.01 -13.07 0.57
CA ILE A 212 9.38 -14.28 0.05
C ILE A 212 9.35 -14.28 -1.48
N ILE A 213 8.99 -13.16 -2.10
CA ILE A 213 9.00 -13.00 -3.56
C ILE A 213 10.42 -13.16 -4.11
N ASN A 214 11.39 -12.47 -3.51
CA ASN A 214 12.77 -12.55 -3.96
C ASN A 214 13.32 -13.98 -3.85
N ASP A 215 13.08 -14.66 -2.73
CA ASP A 215 13.49 -16.07 -2.58
C ASP A 215 12.87 -16.96 -3.66
N TYR A 216 11.58 -16.77 -3.94
CA TYR A 216 10.88 -17.52 -4.99
C TYR A 216 11.50 -17.29 -6.38
N ILE A 217 11.79 -16.05 -6.73
CA ILE A 217 12.39 -15.70 -8.02
C ILE A 217 13.81 -16.25 -8.15
N MET A 218 14.61 -16.13 -7.07
CA MET A 218 16.01 -16.56 -7.02
C MET A 218 16.16 -18.09 -7.07
N ASN A 219 15.16 -18.83 -6.62
CA ASN A 219 15.18 -20.30 -6.69
C ASN A 219 14.89 -20.86 -8.09
N ASP A 220 14.40 -20.05 -9.03
CA ASP A 220 14.20 -20.45 -10.42
C ASP A 220 15.32 -19.89 -11.32
N GLN A 221 16.25 -20.77 -11.74
CA GLN A 221 17.39 -20.39 -12.59
C GLN A 221 16.96 -19.73 -13.91
N ASN A 222 15.78 -20.06 -14.45
CA ASN A 222 15.28 -19.43 -15.67
C ASN A 222 15.02 -17.94 -15.50
N ASN A 223 14.68 -17.50 -14.29
CA ASN A 223 14.47 -16.08 -13.99
C ASN A 223 15.79 -15.31 -13.92
N ILE A 224 16.89 -15.97 -13.58
CA ILE A 224 18.20 -15.34 -13.32
C ILE A 224 19.04 -15.25 -14.59
N THR A 225 19.01 -16.28 -15.43
CA THR A 225 19.96 -16.48 -16.56
C THR A 225 19.96 -15.33 -17.56
N ASN A 226 18.82 -14.63 -17.73
CA ASN A 226 18.66 -13.54 -18.69
C ASN A 226 18.50 -12.15 -18.01
N TYR A 227 18.73 -12.08 -16.72
CA TYR A 227 18.60 -10.80 -16.00
C TYR A 227 19.81 -9.91 -16.30
N ILE A 228 19.54 -8.70 -16.83
CA ILE A 228 20.52 -7.65 -17.02
C ILE A 228 20.05 -6.43 -16.27
N TYR A 229 20.83 -5.99 -15.28
CA TYR A 229 20.58 -4.76 -14.56
C TYR A 229 20.63 -3.54 -15.48
N ASN A 230 19.60 -2.73 -15.46
CA ASN A 230 19.54 -1.42 -16.09
C ASN A 230 18.41 -0.59 -15.45
N GLU A 231 18.27 0.68 -15.85
CA GLU A 231 17.23 1.58 -15.31
C GLU A 231 15.80 1.04 -15.47
N LEU A 232 15.56 0.23 -16.50
CA LEU A 232 14.25 -0.42 -16.74
C LEU A 232 14.09 -1.75 -15.98
N ASN A 233 15.15 -2.30 -15.45
CA ASN A 233 15.19 -3.54 -14.66
C ASN A 233 16.09 -3.34 -13.45
N PRO A 234 15.69 -2.46 -12.48
CA PRO A 234 16.55 -2.11 -11.35
C PRO A 234 16.67 -3.25 -10.32
N THR A 235 15.76 -4.22 -10.38
CA THR A 235 15.81 -5.44 -9.56
C THR A 235 15.42 -6.65 -10.38
N ILE A 236 15.78 -7.85 -9.91
CA ILE A 236 15.36 -9.10 -10.53
C ILE A 236 13.84 -9.27 -10.49
N GLU A 237 13.20 -8.78 -9.46
CA GLU A 237 11.74 -8.76 -9.33
C GLU A 237 11.08 -7.89 -10.40
N ALA A 238 11.61 -6.68 -10.65
CA ALA A 238 11.15 -5.84 -11.74
C ALA A 238 11.23 -6.55 -13.09
N TYR A 239 12.34 -7.24 -13.33
CA TYR A 239 12.53 -8.04 -14.54
C TYR A 239 11.52 -9.19 -14.63
N TYR A 240 11.28 -9.89 -13.54
CA TYR A 240 10.31 -10.98 -13.46
C TYR A 240 8.89 -10.50 -13.79
N TYR A 241 8.42 -9.44 -13.13
CA TYR A 241 7.10 -8.85 -13.39
C TYR A 241 6.95 -8.33 -14.81
N LYS A 242 7.98 -7.68 -15.32
CA LYS A 242 8.00 -7.19 -16.70
C LYS A 242 7.91 -8.32 -17.73
N ASN A 243 8.51 -9.46 -17.46
CA ASN A 243 8.39 -10.62 -18.36
C ASN A 243 6.98 -11.22 -18.35
N ILE A 244 6.32 -11.26 -17.20
CA ILE A 244 4.90 -11.64 -17.10
C ILE A 244 4.03 -10.63 -17.85
N PHE A 245 4.25 -9.34 -17.64
CA PHE A 245 3.53 -8.27 -18.33
C PHE A 245 3.65 -8.38 -19.86
N LYS A 246 4.86 -8.63 -20.36
CA LYS A 246 5.10 -8.81 -21.79
C LYS A 246 4.34 -9.99 -22.39
N LYS A 247 4.15 -11.09 -21.66
CA LYS A 247 3.37 -12.24 -22.12
C LYS A 247 1.91 -11.87 -22.39
N TYR A 248 1.32 -11.01 -21.55
CA TYR A 248 -0.07 -10.58 -21.70
C TYR A 248 -0.26 -9.42 -22.67
N PHE A 249 0.63 -8.43 -22.63
CA PHE A 249 0.40 -7.14 -23.30
C PHE A 249 1.37 -6.84 -24.45
N GLY A 250 2.36 -7.70 -24.66
CA GLY A 250 3.38 -7.51 -25.69
C GLY A 250 4.54 -6.62 -25.24
N SER A 251 5.69 -6.80 -25.90
CA SER A 251 6.95 -6.18 -25.48
C SER A 251 7.03 -4.66 -25.72
N HIS A 252 6.19 -4.10 -26.58
CA HIS A 252 6.16 -2.67 -26.88
C HIS A 252 5.31 -1.85 -25.92
N ARG A 253 4.53 -2.48 -25.05
CA ARG A 253 3.62 -1.79 -24.10
C ARG A 253 4.18 -1.57 -22.70
N TYR A 254 5.43 -1.94 -22.47
CA TYR A 254 6.04 -1.74 -21.15
C TYR A 254 6.20 -0.26 -20.74
N THR A 255 6.12 0.65 -21.70
CA THR A 255 6.19 2.09 -21.47
C THR A 255 4.87 2.70 -20.94
N ILE A 256 3.83 1.89 -20.72
CA ILE A 256 2.55 2.36 -20.16
C ILE A 256 2.70 2.96 -18.76
N ILE A 257 3.68 2.47 -17.99
CA ILE A 257 4.12 3.14 -16.76
C ILE A 257 5.38 3.96 -17.08
N PRO A 258 5.38 5.27 -16.75
CA PRO A 258 6.48 6.16 -17.13
C PRO A 258 7.76 5.86 -16.35
N HIS A 259 7.64 5.34 -15.14
CA HIS A 259 8.74 4.99 -14.24
C HIS A 259 8.25 4.07 -13.15
N TYR A 260 9.15 3.36 -12.50
CA TYR A 260 8.85 2.68 -11.24
C TYR A 260 8.52 3.68 -10.15
N TRP A 261 7.61 3.30 -9.27
CA TRP A 261 7.47 4.03 -8.02
C TRP A 261 8.74 3.90 -7.20
N GLN A 262 9.26 5.04 -6.76
CA GLN A 262 10.45 5.10 -5.92
C GLN A 262 10.30 6.19 -4.87
N PRO A 263 10.90 6.02 -3.68
CA PRO A 263 11.03 7.10 -2.71
C PRO A 263 11.72 8.32 -3.32
N LYS A 264 11.16 9.50 -3.09
CA LYS A 264 11.74 10.76 -3.63
C LYS A 264 13.06 11.11 -2.96
N TRP A 265 13.13 10.89 -1.65
CA TRP A 265 14.31 11.14 -0.85
C TRP A 265 14.75 9.85 -0.18
N ILE A 266 16.03 9.60 -0.19
CA ILE A 266 16.65 8.44 0.45
C ILE A 266 17.85 8.90 1.26
N ASP A 267 18.22 8.12 2.26
CA ASP A 267 19.47 8.30 2.98
C ASP A 267 20.63 8.08 1.99
N GLN A 268 21.57 9.05 1.94
CA GLN A 268 22.71 9.00 1.03
C GLN A 268 23.65 7.80 1.28
N THR A 269 23.53 7.15 2.41
CA THR A 269 24.30 5.95 2.77
C THR A 269 23.80 4.68 2.10
N ASN A 270 22.52 4.65 1.69
CA ASN A 270 21.90 3.52 1.00
C ASN A 270 21.67 3.84 -0.47
N LYS A 271 22.48 3.29 -1.35
CA LYS A 271 22.10 3.22 -2.77
C LYS A 271 20.87 2.34 -2.87
N TYR A 272 19.75 2.99 -3.00
CA TYR A 272 18.44 2.43 -3.08
C TYR A 272 18.33 1.43 -4.24
N ILE A 273 17.84 0.23 -3.94
CA ILE A 273 17.57 -0.81 -4.94
C ILE A 273 16.13 -1.33 -4.80
N ASP A 274 15.59 -1.40 -3.59
CA ASP A 274 14.25 -1.92 -3.30
C ASP A 274 13.32 -0.84 -2.73
N PRO A 275 12.06 -0.73 -3.24
CA PRO A 275 11.12 0.31 -2.79
C PRO A 275 10.47 0.06 -1.42
N SER A 276 10.76 -1.07 -0.76
CA SER A 276 10.19 -1.35 0.56
C SER A 276 10.62 -0.32 1.61
N ALA A 277 9.66 0.16 2.38
CA ALA A 277 9.91 1.06 3.50
C ALA A 277 10.85 0.43 4.55
N ARG A 278 10.86 -0.89 4.68
CA ARG A 278 11.72 -1.63 5.60
C ARG A 278 13.21 -1.54 5.26
N THR A 279 13.56 -1.11 4.05
CA THR A 279 14.95 -0.85 3.65
C THR A 279 15.47 0.51 4.09
N LEU A 280 14.61 1.41 4.54
CA LEU A 280 14.97 2.75 4.97
C LEU A 280 15.49 2.75 6.42
N SER A 281 16.55 3.51 6.70
CA SER A 281 17.12 3.62 8.06
C SER A 281 16.10 4.13 9.09
N VAL A 282 15.21 5.04 8.70
CA VAL A 282 14.15 5.57 9.54
C VAL A 282 13.11 4.50 9.99
N TYR A 283 13.04 3.37 9.30
CA TYR A 283 12.13 2.28 9.69
C TYR A 283 12.54 1.63 11.01
N ASN A 284 13.83 1.56 11.29
CA ASN A 284 14.38 0.90 12.47
C ASN A 284 14.54 1.83 13.69
N ASN A 285 14.32 3.11 13.51
CA ASN A 285 14.32 4.12 14.57
C ASN A 285 12.88 4.36 15.06
#